data_a21380084378285a0e5278e9af28d9aa
#
_entry.id   a21380084378285a0e5278e9af28d9aa
#
_cell.length_a   1.000
_cell.length_b   1.000
_cell.length_c   1.000
_cell.angle_alpha   90.00
_cell.angle_beta   90.00
_cell.angle_gamma   90.00
#
_symmetry.space_group_name_H-M   'P 1'
#
loop_
_entity.id
_entity.type
_entity.pdbx_description
1 polymer ?
#
loop_
_entity_poly.entity_id
_entity_poly.type
_entity_poly.pdbx_seq_one_letter_code
_entity_poly.pdbx_strand_id
1 'polypeptide(L)'
;MINSLGLLFFLPMINLSTKRGIICSIVIINGILCHTTRYLKTYGWEYIRNFDIICNVLMGLFIIHYSGYNPYIIYTMIHACLIFILNYLYYEHYYLLHILGVQLPLSIGTYLF
;
A
#
# COMPACT_ATOMS: atom_id res chain seq x y z
N MET A 1 -7.62 1.55 12.76
CA MET A 1 -6.31 2.21 13.04
C MET A 1 -5.13 1.23 13.09
N ILE A 2 -5.33 -0.01 13.57
CA ILE A 2 -4.26 -1.01 13.65
C ILE A 2 -3.62 -1.27 12.27
N ASN A 3 -4.41 -1.30 11.21
CA ASN A 3 -3.89 -1.47 9.84
C ASN A 3 -2.89 -0.40 9.43
N SER A 4 -2.93 0.77 10.06
CA SER A 4 -1.97 1.85 9.79
C SER A 4 -0.55 1.54 10.28
N LEU A 5 -0.37 0.55 11.15
CA LEU A 5 0.96 0.17 11.64
C LEU A 5 1.88 -0.28 10.50
N GLY A 6 1.33 -0.91 9.48
CA GLY A 6 2.11 -1.34 8.32
C GLY A 6 2.68 -0.17 7.51
N LEU A 7 2.11 1.03 7.64
CA LEU A 7 2.64 2.22 6.98
C LEU A 7 4.00 2.63 7.53
N LEU A 8 4.35 2.19 8.75
CA LEU A 8 5.67 2.44 9.33
C LEU A 8 6.80 1.82 8.49
N PHE A 9 6.51 0.76 7.73
CA PHE A 9 7.51 0.15 6.85
C PHE A 9 7.98 1.10 5.75
N PHE A 10 7.19 2.11 5.40
CA PHE A 10 7.54 3.09 4.37
C PHE A 10 8.31 4.30 4.91
N LEU A 11 8.28 4.52 6.23
CA LEU A 11 8.93 5.71 6.83
C LEU A 11 10.42 5.86 6.49
N PRO A 12 11.25 4.78 6.54
CA PRO A 12 12.67 4.94 6.24
C PRO A 12 12.98 5.40 4.83
N MET A 13 12.01 5.30 3.91
CA MET A 13 12.19 5.64 2.50
C MET A 13 11.75 7.06 2.16
N ILE A 14 11.23 7.82 3.12
CA ILE A 14 10.74 9.19 2.87
C ILE A 14 11.92 10.11 2.54
N ASN A 15 11.98 10.54 1.30
CA ASN A 15 12.90 11.56 0.82
C ASN A 15 12.28 12.21 -0.40
N LEU A 16 11.76 13.43 -0.23
CA LEU A 16 11.00 14.13 -1.27
C LEU A 16 11.84 14.49 -2.50
N SER A 17 13.17 14.32 -2.42
CA SER A 17 14.04 14.55 -3.58
C SER A 17 14.11 13.33 -4.52
N THR A 18 13.54 12.19 -4.14
CA THR A 18 13.54 10.96 -4.94
C THR A 18 12.12 10.55 -5.34
N LYS A 19 11.98 9.87 -6.48
CA LYS A 19 10.68 9.32 -6.92
C LYS A 19 10.13 8.34 -5.87
N ARG A 20 10.99 7.48 -5.33
CA ARG A 20 10.60 6.52 -4.29
C ARG A 20 10.07 7.22 -3.04
N GLY A 21 10.74 8.27 -2.60
CA GLY A 21 10.30 9.04 -1.42
C GLY A 21 8.96 9.72 -1.62
N ILE A 22 8.71 10.26 -2.80
CA ILE A 22 7.42 10.87 -3.16
C ILE A 22 6.32 9.79 -3.13
N ILE A 23 6.57 8.64 -3.75
CA ILE A 23 5.61 7.53 -3.75
C ILE A 23 5.30 7.07 -2.32
N CYS A 24 6.33 6.90 -1.48
CA CYS A 24 6.14 6.51 -0.09
C CYS A 24 5.31 7.53 0.70
N SER A 25 5.56 8.81 0.46
CA SER A 25 4.79 9.87 1.12
C SER A 25 3.31 9.83 0.72
N ILE A 26 3.01 9.59 -0.56
CA ILE A 26 1.63 9.45 -1.04
C ILE A 26 0.97 8.22 -0.40
N VAL A 27 1.66 7.08 -0.36
CA VAL A 27 1.14 5.85 0.26
C VAL A 27 0.80 6.09 1.73
N ILE A 28 1.69 6.74 2.47
CA ILE A 28 1.47 7.01 3.89
C ILE A 28 0.28 7.94 4.10
N ILE A 29 0.22 9.04 3.37
CA ILE A 29 -0.86 10.02 3.50
C ILE A 29 -2.20 9.39 3.15
N ASN A 30 -2.28 8.72 2.00
CA ASN A 30 -3.52 8.06 1.57
C ASN A 30 -3.93 6.95 2.56
N GLY A 31 -2.99 6.16 3.03
CA GLY A 31 -3.26 5.10 3.98
C GLY A 31 -3.77 5.61 5.31
N ILE A 32 -3.15 6.65 5.87
CA ILE A 32 -3.62 7.28 7.11
C ILE A 32 -5.02 7.83 6.92
N LEU A 33 -5.26 8.54 5.82
CA LEU A 33 -6.57 9.12 5.53
C LEU A 33 -7.64 8.03 5.40
N CYS A 34 -7.34 6.97 4.65
CA CYS A 34 -8.26 5.84 4.46
C CYS A 34 -8.60 5.16 5.78
N HIS A 35 -7.59 4.78 6.57
CA HIS A 35 -7.81 4.05 7.81
C HIS A 35 -8.48 4.91 8.88
N THR A 36 -8.15 6.20 8.95
CA THR A 36 -8.76 7.13 9.91
C THR A 36 -10.22 7.37 9.58
N THR A 37 -10.56 7.65 8.32
CA THR A 37 -11.95 7.90 7.92
C THR A 37 -12.81 6.65 8.11
N ARG A 38 -12.26 5.47 7.84
CA ARG A 38 -12.95 4.20 8.08
C ARG A 38 -13.19 3.97 9.57
N TYR A 39 -12.18 4.19 10.41
CA TYR A 39 -12.29 4.02 11.85
C TYR A 39 -13.37 4.95 12.45
N LEU A 40 -13.39 6.19 12.01
CA LEU A 40 -14.37 7.19 12.47
C LEU A 40 -15.72 7.04 11.79
N LYS A 41 -15.86 6.13 10.82
CA LYS A 41 -17.08 5.94 10.03
C LYS A 41 -17.57 7.24 9.40
N THR A 42 -16.64 8.06 8.93
CA THR A 42 -16.92 9.32 8.25
C THR A 42 -17.74 9.07 6.99
N TYR A 43 -18.72 9.93 6.70
CA TYR A 43 -19.52 9.82 5.48
C TYR A 43 -18.62 9.84 4.25
N GLY A 44 -18.83 8.89 3.34
CA GLY A 44 -18.03 8.81 2.11
C GLY A 44 -16.66 8.16 2.26
N TRP A 45 -16.35 7.53 3.41
CA TRP A 45 -15.07 6.86 3.61
C TRP A 45 -14.78 5.79 2.56
N GLU A 46 -15.82 5.21 1.96
CA GLU A 46 -15.68 4.19 0.92
C GLU A 46 -15.06 4.76 -0.36
N TYR A 47 -15.37 6.01 -0.71
CA TYR A 47 -14.74 6.69 -1.84
C TYR A 47 -13.25 6.94 -1.59
N ILE A 48 -12.89 7.30 -0.36
CA ILE A 48 -11.50 7.50 0.05
C ILE A 48 -10.74 6.18 -0.02
N ARG A 49 -11.35 5.08 0.43
CA ARG A 49 -10.77 3.74 0.31
C ARG A 49 -10.53 3.36 -1.15
N ASN A 50 -11.51 3.57 -2.01
CA ASN A 50 -11.39 3.25 -3.43
C ASN A 50 -10.30 4.09 -4.10
N PHE A 51 -10.22 5.36 -3.75
CA PHE A 51 -9.15 6.25 -4.22
C PHE A 51 -7.77 5.74 -3.78
N ASP A 52 -7.62 5.35 -2.53
CA ASP A 52 -6.37 4.79 -2.00
C ASP A 52 -5.97 3.51 -2.77
N ILE A 53 -6.91 2.60 -3.00
CA ILE A 53 -6.65 1.37 -3.74
C ILE A 53 -6.20 1.69 -5.17
N ILE A 54 -6.89 2.59 -5.87
CA ILE A 54 -6.54 2.98 -7.24
C ILE A 54 -5.14 3.61 -7.27
N CYS A 55 -4.84 4.52 -6.35
CA CYS A 55 -3.51 5.13 -6.25
C CYS A 55 -2.42 4.09 -6.03
N ASN A 56 -2.66 3.12 -5.15
CA ASN A 56 -1.68 2.07 -4.87
C ASN A 56 -1.44 1.18 -6.09
N VAL A 57 -2.48 0.83 -6.84
CA VAL A 57 -2.35 0.07 -8.09
C VAL A 57 -1.54 0.84 -9.12
N LEU A 58 -1.86 2.11 -9.34
CA LEU A 58 -1.14 2.97 -10.30
C LEU A 58 0.32 3.14 -9.91
N MET A 59 0.60 3.34 -8.62
CA MET A 59 1.99 3.47 -8.14
C MET A 59 2.74 2.15 -8.28
N GLY A 60 2.10 1.02 -8.04
CA GLY A 60 2.70 -0.30 -8.27
C GLY A 60 3.07 -0.51 -9.73
N LEU A 61 2.18 -0.17 -10.65
CA LEU A 61 2.45 -0.25 -12.10
C LEU A 61 3.58 0.70 -12.51
N PHE A 62 3.60 1.91 -11.96
CA PHE A 62 4.68 2.87 -12.19
C PHE A 62 6.02 2.31 -11.76
N ILE A 63 6.10 1.75 -10.55
CA ILE A 63 7.32 1.15 -10.00
C ILE A 63 7.79 -0.01 -10.88
N ILE A 64 6.88 -0.88 -11.30
CA ILE A 64 7.21 -2.01 -12.19
C ILE A 64 7.81 -1.49 -13.49
N HIS A 65 7.17 -0.52 -14.12
CA HIS A 65 7.62 0.02 -15.40
C HIS A 65 9.00 0.68 -15.29
N TYR A 66 9.18 1.57 -14.33
CA TYR A 66 10.43 2.33 -14.19
C TYR A 66 11.57 1.56 -13.54
N SER A 67 11.30 0.37 -12.99
CA SER A 67 12.36 -0.54 -12.52
C SER A 67 12.93 -1.41 -13.64
N GLY A 68 12.44 -1.26 -14.87
CA GLY A 68 12.83 -2.13 -15.99
C GLY A 68 12.23 -3.53 -15.88
N TYR A 69 11.02 -3.62 -15.31
CA TYR A 69 10.31 -4.90 -15.12
C TYR A 69 11.09 -5.87 -14.24
N ASN A 70 11.68 -5.39 -13.15
CA ASN A 70 12.41 -6.21 -12.19
C ASN A 70 11.50 -7.33 -11.64
N PRO A 71 11.88 -8.62 -11.83
CA PRO A 71 11.02 -9.73 -11.43
C PRO A 71 10.74 -9.80 -9.93
N TYR A 72 11.65 -9.35 -9.08
CA TYR A 72 11.44 -9.32 -7.63
C TYR A 72 10.38 -8.29 -7.24
N ILE A 73 10.39 -7.12 -7.88
CA ILE A 73 9.37 -6.08 -7.67
C ILE A 73 8.01 -6.58 -8.16
N ILE A 74 7.95 -7.17 -9.36
CA ILE A 74 6.71 -7.74 -9.91
C ILE A 74 6.15 -8.79 -8.94
N TYR A 75 6.99 -9.68 -8.42
CA TYR A 75 6.56 -10.71 -7.47
C TYR A 75 5.95 -10.08 -6.20
N THR A 76 6.60 -9.08 -5.61
CA THR A 76 6.08 -8.45 -4.39
C THR A 76 4.75 -7.75 -4.63
N MET A 77 4.58 -7.09 -5.77
CA MET A 77 3.33 -6.40 -6.11
C MET A 77 2.19 -7.39 -6.34
N ILE A 78 2.43 -8.47 -7.08
CA ILE A 78 1.44 -9.53 -7.31
C ILE A 78 1.06 -10.19 -5.98
N HIS A 79 2.05 -10.52 -5.14
CA HIS A 79 1.81 -11.12 -3.83
C HIS A 79 0.90 -10.23 -2.97
N ALA A 80 1.21 -8.94 -2.91
CA ALA A 80 0.41 -7.99 -2.14
C ALA A 80 -1.03 -7.92 -2.65
N CYS A 81 -1.24 -7.88 -3.97
CA CYS A 81 -2.58 -7.85 -4.56
C CYS A 81 -3.37 -9.13 -4.26
N LEU A 82 -2.73 -10.29 -4.39
CA LEU A 82 -3.38 -11.58 -4.12
C LEU A 82 -3.80 -11.69 -2.65
N ILE A 83 -2.91 -11.35 -1.73
CA ILE A 83 -3.23 -11.40 -0.29
C ILE A 83 -4.32 -10.38 0.06
N PHE A 84 -4.29 -9.19 -0.54
CA PHE A 84 -5.35 -8.20 -0.33
C PHE A 84 -6.72 -8.75 -0.75
N ILE A 85 -6.80 -9.37 -1.93
CA ILE A 85 -8.04 -9.94 -2.44
C ILE A 85 -8.51 -11.09 -1.55
N LEU A 86 -7.62 -12.02 -1.18
CA LEU A 86 -7.94 -13.14 -0.32
C LEU A 86 -8.40 -12.68 1.07
N ASN A 87 -7.74 -11.67 1.62
CA ASN A 87 -8.13 -11.11 2.92
C ASN A 87 -9.52 -10.48 2.85
N TYR A 88 -9.83 -9.76 1.77
CA TYR A 88 -11.15 -9.20 1.55
C TYR A 88 -12.24 -10.27 1.45
N LEU A 89 -11.98 -11.34 0.68
CA LEU A 89 -13.00 -12.36 0.38
C LEU A 89 -13.21 -13.37 1.50
N TYR A 90 -12.15 -13.76 2.22
CA TYR A 90 -12.21 -14.92 3.12
C TYR A 90 -11.87 -14.61 4.57
N TYR A 91 -11.19 -13.50 4.87
CA TYR A 91 -10.68 -13.19 6.20
C TYR A 91 -11.17 -11.85 6.75
N GLU A 92 -12.14 -11.24 6.10
CA GLU A 92 -12.82 -10.01 6.55
C GLU A 92 -11.85 -8.89 6.94
N HIS A 93 -10.81 -8.67 6.12
CA HIS A 93 -9.77 -7.65 6.38
C HIS A 93 -9.00 -7.87 7.69
N TYR A 94 -8.60 -9.12 7.94
CA TYR A 94 -7.79 -9.43 9.12
C TYR A 94 -6.49 -8.59 9.10
N TYR A 95 -6.24 -7.88 10.21
CA TYR A 95 -5.18 -6.86 10.23
C TYR A 95 -3.77 -7.42 10.03
N LEU A 96 -3.45 -8.61 10.58
CA LEU A 96 -2.13 -9.22 10.39
C LEU A 96 -1.87 -9.58 8.93
N LEU A 97 -2.88 -10.10 8.21
CA LEU A 97 -2.76 -10.37 6.79
C LEU A 97 -2.54 -9.08 6.01
N HIS A 98 -3.24 -8.00 6.36
CA HIS A 98 -3.05 -6.71 5.70
C HIS A 98 -1.66 -6.14 5.94
N ILE A 99 -1.19 -6.16 7.18
CA ILE A 99 0.13 -5.61 7.53
C ILE A 99 1.25 -6.45 6.94
N LEU A 100 1.25 -7.75 7.18
CA LEU A 100 2.36 -8.64 6.80
C LEU A 100 2.25 -9.17 5.38
N GLY A 101 1.04 -9.31 4.84
CA GLY A 101 0.81 -9.88 3.52
C GLY A 101 0.64 -8.84 2.42
N VAL A 102 0.29 -7.62 2.74
CA VAL A 102 0.06 -6.54 1.76
C VAL A 102 1.07 -5.42 1.95
N GLN A 103 1.07 -4.77 3.10
CA GLN A 103 1.90 -3.57 3.32
C GLN A 103 3.38 -3.90 3.36
N LEU A 104 3.79 -5.00 3.98
CA LEU A 104 5.20 -5.39 4.01
C LEU A 104 5.74 -5.73 2.62
N PRO A 105 5.10 -6.60 1.80
CA PRO A 105 5.56 -6.84 0.44
C PRO A 105 5.60 -5.57 -0.42
N LEU A 106 4.59 -4.69 -0.31
CA LEU A 106 4.59 -3.42 -1.05
C LEU A 106 5.77 -2.54 -0.65
N SER A 107 6.11 -2.48 0.64
CA SER A 107 7.27 -1.71 1.10
C SER A 107 8.58 -2.29 0.60
N ILE A 108 8.72 -3.62 0.58
CA ILE A 108 9.90 -4.29 0.03
C ILE A 108 10.05 -3.99 -1.45
N GLY A 109 8.97 -4.12 -2.23
CA GLY A 109 8.98 -3.79 -3.66
C GLY A 109 9.34 -2.33 -3.92
N THR A 110 8.83 -1.42 -3.11
CA THR A 110 9.16 0.00 -3.21
C THR A 110 10.62 0.27 -2.82
N TYR A 111 11.13 -0.43 -1.83
CA TYR A 111 12.54 -0.33 -1.43
C TYR A 111 13.48 -0.80 -2.54
N LEU A 112 13.11 -1.86 -3.27
CA LEU A 112 13.92 -2.38 -4.38
C LEU A 112 13.89 -1.45 -5.61
N PHE A 113 12.96 -0.54 -5.66
CA PHE A 113 12.86 0.46 -6.72
C PHE A 113 13.94 1.52 -6.59
#